data_3029cfa852850d43074d1bb9e4b3ca71
#
_entry.id   3029cfa852850d43074d1bb9e4b3ca71
#
_cell.length_a   1.000
_cell.length_b   1.000
_cell.length_c   1.000
_cell.angle_alpha   90.00
_cell.angle_beta   90.00
_cell.angle_gamma   90.00
#
_symmetry.space_group_name_H-M   'P 1'
#
loop_
_entity.id
_entity.type
_entity.pdbx_description
1 polymer ?
#
loop_
_entity_poly.entity_id
_entity_poly.type
_entity_poly.pdbx_seq_one_letter_code
_entity_poly.pdbx_strand_id
1 'polypeptide(L)'
;MDNDTNVDFFSKLNTPTAGWAAIAVCAICFGTNLIPVKKFNMGDGLGFQWLMCTGILIVGIAVQLIVGILYRVPEFYPLAMAGGALWAVGNSLTVVIIESIGLSLGILIWSIANMLFGFTTSRFGVFGIPPKIPSKPIMNYVGVGIAVIRLVAQNTLSRMFSIALYAAIKPSADKKSDNEEDNSELDVEGERKCCPCACVPARHLPSGVRRALGIFLAIAAGSFYGNTFVPTIYIQSMVKGASQAGLDYVFANFVGIWLASTAIFVVYALLKCNQPWFPSKQAMIPSLLSGILWGLAQSSWFIANAALGEPITFPIVTTCPALIATLVGVVIFKEIKGKRNFIILLVAMCVTITGILLNAFSL
;
A
#
# COMPACT_ATOMS: atom_id res chain seq x y z
N MET A 1 -20.14 26.59 21.81
CA MET A 1 -20.45 25.20 21.46
C MET A 1 -19.46 24.35 22.19
N ASP A 2 -19.98 23.47 23.03
CA ASP A 2 -19.35 23.02 24.26
C ASP A 2 -18.08 22.17 24.14
N ASN A 3 -17.10 22.46 25.00
CA ASN A 3 -15.88 21.66 25.21
C ASN A 3 -16.20 20.17 25.52
N ASP A 4 -17.35 19.88 26.11
CA ASP A 4 -17.79 18.55 26.48
C ASP A 4 -18.13 17.65 25.26
N THR A 5 -18.74 18.21 24.20
CA THR A 5 -19.07 17.44 22.99
C THR A 5 -17.83 17.04 22.18
N ASN A 6 -16.78 17.86 22.20
CA ASN A 6 -15.52 17.62 21.52
C ASN A 6 -14.70 16.49 22.17
N VAL A 7 -14.66 16.49 23.50
CA VAL A 7 -14.00 15.42 24.28
C VAL A 7 -14.73 14.09 24.06
N ASP A 8 -16.06 14.10 23.96
CA ASP A 8 -16.87 12.89 23.78
C ASP A 8 -16.67 12.23 22.39
N PHE A 9 -16.54 13.01 21.30
CA PHE A 9 -16.32 12.46 19.95
C PHE A 9 -14.97 11.75 19.82
N PHE A 10 -13.87 12.39 20.20
CA PHE A 10 -12.56 11.78 20.07
C PHE A 10 -12.34 10.62 21.05
N SER A 11 -12.97 10.67 22.23
CA SER A 11 -12.99 9.53 23.15
C SER A 11 -13.70 8.33 22.56
N LYS A 12 -14.81 8.54 21.83
CA LYS A 12 -15.54 7.48 21.12
C LYS A 12 -14.75 6.88 19.97
N LEU A 13 -13.94 7.70 19.24
CA LEU A 13 -13.07 7.20 18.16
C LEU A 13 -11.90 6.35 18.69
N ASN A 14 -11.45 6.59 19.92
CA ASN A 14 -10.37 5.81 20.54
C ASN A 14 -10.87 4.54 21.27
N THR A 15 -12.13 4.16 21.05
CA THR A 15 -12.65 2.90 21.58
C THR A 15 -12.24 1.69 20.73
N PRO A 16 -12.07 0.50 21.30
CA PRO A 16 -11.79 -0.71 20.53
C PRO A 16 -12.83 -0.97 19.43
N THR A 17 -14.11 -0.71 19.70
CA THR A 17 -15.20 -0.88 18.72
C THR A 17 -14.99 0.03 17.49
N ALA A 18 -14.65 1.30 17.71
CA ALA A 18 -14.33 2.23 16.61
C ALA A 18 -13.08 1.79 15.85
N GLY A 19 -12.07 1.28 16.55
CA GLY A 19 -10.86 0.72 15.95
C GLY A 19 -11.16 -0.45 15.01
N TRP A 20 -12.02 -1.39 15.42
CA TRP A 20 -12.44 -2.50 14.55
C TRP A 20 -13.28 -2.06 13.36
N ALA A 21 -14.19 -1.11 13.55
CA ALA A 21 -14.95 -0.52 12.44
C ALA A 21 -14.00 0.19 11.44
N ALA A 22 -13.02 0.91 11.94
CA ALA A 22 -12.00 1.57 11.13
C ALA A 22 -11.15 0.56 10.33
N ILE A 23 -10.78 -0.59 10.91
CA ILE A 23 -10.10 -1.69 10.19
C ILE A 23 -10.97 -2.20 9.04
N ALA A 24 -12.27 -2.38 9.25
CA ALA A 24 -13.18 -2.85 8.20
C ALA A 24 -13.25 -1.87 7.03
N VAL A 25 -13.42 -0.57 7.30
CA VAL A 25 -13.39 0.49 6.27
C VAL A 25 -12.05 0.52 5.55
N CYS A 26 -10.95 0.46 6.31
CA CYS A 26 -9.60 0.42 5.78
C CYS A 26 -9.40 -0.76 4.80
N ALA A 27 -9.82 -1.97 5.19
CA ALA A 27 -9.70 -3.17 4.37
C ALA A 27 -10.49 -3.05 3.06
N ILE A 28 -11.73 -2.55 3.12
CA ILE A 28 -12.58 -2.36 1.93
C ILE A 28 -11.95 -1.33 0.99
N CYS A 29 -11.57 -0.19 1.51
CA CYS A 29 -11.02 0.90 0.70
C CYS A 29 -9.67 0.54 0.08
N PHE A 30 -8.73 -0.07 0.84
CA PHE A 30 -7.47 -0.56 0.26
C PHE A 30 -7.68 -1.72 -0.71
N GLY A 31 -8.64 -2.62 -0.46
CA GLY A 31 -8.93 -3.73 -1.36
C GLY A 31 -9.56 -3.32 -2.68
N THR A 32 -10.11 -2.10 -2.76
CA THR A 32 -10.83 -1.60 -3.93
C THR A 32 -10.18 -0.40 -4.60
N ASN A 33 -9.15 0.20 -4.00
CA ASN A 33 -8.56 1.46 -4.47
C ASN A 33 -8.01 1.41 -5.91
N LEU A 34 -7.55 0.26 -6.39
CA LEU A 34 -7.04 0.10 -7.76
C LEU A 34 -8.11 -0.29 -8.79
N ILE A 35 -9.36 -0.56 -8.36
CA ILE A 35 -10.45 -0.92 -9.29
C ILE A 35 -10.70 0.18 -10.32
N PRO A 36 -10.76 1.48 -9.96
CA PRO A 36 -11.04 2.55 -10.93
C PRO A 36 -10.04 2.60 -12.07
N VAL A 37 -8.77 2.25 -11.81
CA VAL A 37 -7.68 2.37 -12.79
C VAL A 37 -7.38 1.08 -13.56
N LYS A 38 -8.00 -0.03 -13.20
CA LYS A 38 -7.71 -1.37 -13.75
C LYS A 38 -7.80 -1.47 -15.28
N LYS A 39 -8.63 -0.65 -15.92
CA LYS A 39 -8.86 -0.68 -17.37
C LYS A 39 -7.98 0.31 -18.14
N PHE A 40 -7.18 1.13 -17.48
CA PHE A 40 -6.42 2.20 -18.10
C PHE A 40 -4.92 1.89 -18.11
N ASN A 41 -4.25 2.34 -19.17
CA ASN A 41 -2.79 2.29 -19.20
C ASN A 41 -2.23 3.39 -18.27
N MET A 42 -1.44 3.01 -17.29
CA MET A 42 -0.81 3.92 -16.30
C MET A 42 0.65 4.22 -16.64
N GLY A 43 1.14 3.76 -17.80
CA GLY A 43 2.51 3.97 -18.27
C GLY A 43 3.55 3.48 -17.28
N ASP A 44 4.55 4.32 -16.99
CA ASP A 44 5.59 4.07 -15.99
C ASP A 44 5.13 4.29 -14.54
N GLY A 45 3.89 4.70 -14.33
CA GLY A 45 3.26 4.83 -13.02
C GLY A 45 3.57 6.12 -12.25
N LEU A 46 4.57 6.92 -12.62
CA LEU A 46 4.93 8.12 -11.85
C LEU A 46 3.91 9.25 -12.01
N GLY A 47 3.37 9.44 -13.23
CA GLY A 47 2.27 10.37 -13.46
C GLY A 47 0.97 9.93 -12.76
N PHE A 48 0.68 8.61 -12.77
CA PHE A 48 -0.41 8.03 -12.01
C PHE A 48 -0.23 8.26 -10.49
N GLN A 49 0.97 8.01 -9.97
CA GLN A 49 1.27 8.24 -8.55
C GLN A 49 1.00 9.67 -8.14
N TRP A 50 1.43 10.65 -8.93
CA TRP A 50 1.20 12.06 -8.63
C TRP A 50 -0.29 12.41 -8.57
N LEU A 51 -1.10 11.93 -9.54
CA LEU A 51 -2.56 12.10 -9.51
C LEU A 51 -3.20 11.39 -8.31
N MET A 52 -2.78 10.17 -8.01
CA MET A 52 -3.25 9.44 -6.84
C MET A 52 -2.94 10.20 -5.54
N CYS A 53 -1.72 10.72 -5.39
CA CYS A 53 -1.33 11.53 -4.23
C CYS A 53 -2.12 12.84 -4.12
N THR A 54 -2.55 13.42 -5.25
CA THR A 54 -3.47 14.56 -5.26
C THR A 54 -4.85 14.15 -4.72
N GLY A 55 -5.37 12.99 -5.09
CA GLY A 55 -6.59 12.42 -4.52
C GLY A 55 -6.48 12.18 -3.00
N ILE A 56 -5.32 11.71 -2.54
CA ILE A 56 -5.03 11.53 -1.10
C ILE A 56 -5.07 12.89 -0.38
N LEU A 57 -4.44 13.93 -0.94
CA LEU A 57 -4.45 15.27 -0.36
C LEU A 57 -5.87 15.84 -0.24
N ILE A 58 -6.73 15.62 -1.25
CA ILE A 58 -8.14 16.03 -1.20
C ILE A 58 -8.84 15.45 0.04
N VAL A 59 -8.61 14.17 0.33
CA VAL A 59 -9.16 13.54 1.55
C VAL A 59 -8.57 14.18 2.80
N GLY A 60 -7.27 14.47 2.83
CA GLY A 60 -6.62 15.14 3.96
C GLY A 60 -7.24 16.50 4.25
N ILE A 61 -7.47 17.31 3.20
CA ILE A 61 -8.14 18.60 3.31
C ILE A 61 -9.57 18.42 3.83
N ALA A 62 -10.31 17.45 3.30
CA ALA A 62 -11.69 17.17 3.74
C ALA A 62 -11.73 16.77 5.23
N VAL A 63 -10.82 15.89 5.68
CA VAL A 63 -10.71 15.50 7.10
C VAL A 63 -10.39 16.71 7.96
N GLN A 64 -9.40 17.54 7.57
CA GLN A 64 -9.05 18.75 8.30
C GLN A 64 -10.22 19.72 8.44
N LEU A 65 -10.96 19.94 7.35
CA LEU A 65 -12.12 20.82 7.33
C LEU A 65 -13.29 20.26 8.17
N ILE A 66 -13.61 18.98 8.01
CA ILE A 66 -14.71 18.34 8.76
C ILE A 66 -14.43 18.38 10.25
N VAL A 67 -13.22 17.98 10.68
CA VAL A 67 -12.83 18.02 12.08
C VAL A 67 -12.78 19.47 12.59
N GLY A 68 -12.26 20.41 11.77
CA GLY A 68 -12.17 21.82 12.12
C GLY A 68 -13.52 22.51 12.30
N ILE A 69 -14.47 22.21 11.44
CA ILE A 69 -15.81 22.82 11.47
C ILE A 69 -16.71 22.17 12.55
N LEU A 70 -16.68 20.84 12.67
CA LEU A 70 -17.62 20.14 13.53
C LEU A 70 -17.14 20.03 14.99
N TYR A 71 -15.83 20.03 15.22
CA TYR A 71 -15.27 19.77 16.55
C TYR A 71 -14.27 20.83 16.99
N ARG A 72 -13.04 20.78 16.48
CA ARG A 72 -11.94 21.71 16.78
C ARG A 72 -10.96 21.76 15.62
N VAL A 73 -10.29 22.86 15.45
CA VAL A 73 -9.22 22.99 14.46
C VAL A 73 -8.05 22.07 14.88
N PRO A 74 -7.75 21.00 14.10
CA PRO A 74 -6.62 20.15 14.41
C PRO A 74 -5.31 20.91 14.33
N GLU A 75 -4.40 20.66 15.27
CA GLU A 75 -3.06 21.23 15.26
C GLU A 75 -2.25 20.62 14.12
N PHE A 76 -1.47 21.43 13.42
CA PHE A 76 -0.62 20.95 12.33
C PHE A 76 0.75 20.55 12.86
N TYR A 77 1.10 19.29 12.73
CA TYR A 77 2.38 18.73 13.15
C TYR A 77 3.31 18.48 11.95
N PRO A 78 4.29 19.37 11.66
CA PRO A 78 5.15 19.23 10.47
C PRO A 78 5.93 17.91 10.43
N LEU A 79 6.33 17.38 11.57
CA LEU A 79 7.06 16.10 11.64
C LEU A 79 6.23 14.93 11.10
N ALA A 80 4.89 14.97 11.20
CA ALA A 80 4.02 13.93 10.63
C ALA A 80 4.11 13.85 9.10
N MET A 81 4.53 14.95 8.43
CA MET A 81 4.79 14.95 6.98
C MET A 81 5.91 13.98 6.59
N ALA A 82 6.90 13.77 7.48
CA ALA A 82 7.99 12.83 7.22
C ALA A 82 7.47 11.40 7.00
N GLY A 83 6.44 10.97 7.75
CA GLY A 83 5.79 9.67 7.55
C GLY A 83 5.16 9.55 6.17
N GLY A 84 4.48 10.60 5.71
CA GLY A 84 3.93 10.66 4.37
C GLY A 84 5.00 10.64 3.28
N ALA A 85 6.08 11.39 3.48
CA ALA A 85 7.21 11.41 2.54
C ALA A 85 7.88 10.02 2.42
N LEU A 86 8.08 9.30 3.52
CA LEU A 86 8.58 7.92 3.51
C LEU A 86 7.69 7.03 2.62
N TRP A 87 6.37 7.12 2.78
CA TRP A 87 5.45 6.35 1.94
C TRP A 87 5.59 6.71 0.46
N ALA A 88 5.62 8.00 0.11
CA ALA A 88 5.70 8.44 -1.28
C ALA A 88 7.01 7.99 -1.95
N VAL A 89 8.14 8.06 -1.23
CA VAL A 89 9.44 7.55 -1.71
C VAL A 89 9.37 6.04 -1.90
N GLY A 90 8.85 5.28 -0.93
CA GLY A 90 8.67 3.83 -1.06
C GLY A 90 7.82 3.47 -2.27
N ASN A 91 6.73 4.20 -2.50
CA ASN A 91 5.83 3.95 -3.62
C ASN A 91 6.46 4.26 -4.99
N SER A 92 7.32 5.26 -5.09
CA SER A 92 8.06 5.56 -6.32
C SER A 92 9.05 4.47 -6.73
N LEU A 93 9.56 3.70 -5.77
CA LEU A 93 10.46 2.58 -6.03
C LEU A 93 9.75 1.38 -6.67
N THR A 94 8.42 1.29 -6.58
CA THR A 94 7.64 0.12 -7.05
C THR A 94 7.83 -0.16 -8.52
N VAL A 95 7.97 0.88 -9.36
CA VAL A 95 8.21 0.72 -10.80
C VAL A 95 9.51 -0.03 -11.05
N VAL A 96 10.61 0.45 -10.45
CA VAL A 96 11.94 -0.18 -10.61
C VAL A 96 11.96 -1.60 -10.03
N ILE A 97 11.26 -1.83 -8.92
CA ILE A 97 11.12 -3.15 -8.31
C ILE A 97 10.42 -4.11 -9.27
N ILE A 98 9.29 -3.69 -9.86
CA ILE A 98 8.49 -4.53 -10.78
C ILE A 98 9.30 -4.85 -12.04
N GLU A 99 10.02 -3.89 -12.61
CA GLU A 99 10.90 -4.12 -13.76
C GLU A 99 12.08 -5.07 -13.45
N SER A 100 12.56 -5.05 -12.20
CA SER A 100 13.73 -5.82 -11.79
C SER A 100 13.43 -7.26 -11.41
N ILE A 101 12.33 -7.50 -10.67
CA ILE A 101 12.00 -8.82 -10.09
C ILE A 101 10.57 -9.29 -10.38
N GLY A 102 9.80 -8.48 -11.12
CA GLY A 102 8.41 -8.74 -11.46
C GLY A 102 7.42 -8.38 -10.34
N LEU A 103 6.16 -8.19 -10.74
CA LEU A 103 5.08 -7.71 -9.86
C LEU A 103 4.86 -8.62 -8.65
N SER A 104 4.72 -9.93 -8.88
CA SER A 104 4.35 -10.87 -7.80
C SER A 104 5.42 -10.96 -6.71
N LEU A 105 6.71 -11.03 -7.10
CA LEU A 105 7.81 -11.12 -6.14
C LEU A 105 8.02 -9.77 -5.44
N GLY A 106 7.90 -8.67 -6.15
CA GLY A 106 7.96 -7.32 -5.59
C GLY A 106 6.92 -7.15 -4.49
N ILE A 107 5.63 -7.38 -4.80
CA ILE A 107 4.54 -7.27 -3.82
C ILE A 107 4.78 -8.16 -2.60
N LEU A 108 5.22 -9.40 -2.80
CA LEU A 108 5.51 -10.31 -1.68
C LEU A 108 6.56 -9.72 -0.73
N ILE A 109 7.71 -9.32 -1.28
CA ILE A 109 8.86 -8.87 -0.47
C ILE A 109 8.51 -7.57 0.27
N TRP A 110 7.97 -6.55 -0.43
CA TRP A 110 7.65 -5.31 0.26
C TRP A 110 6.50 -5.45 1.26
N SER A 111 5.51 -6.34 1.02
CA SER A 111 4.42 -6.57 1.98
C SER A 111 4.91 -7.26 3.25
N ILE A 112 5.78 -8.26 3.13
CA ILE A 112 6.41 -8.91 4.29
C ILE A 112 7.27 -7.89 5.03
N ALA A 113 8.10 -7.13 4.34
CA ALA A 113 8.95 -6.11 4.93
C ALA A 113 8.12 -5.03 5.64
N ASN A 114 7.07 -4.49 4.98
CA ASN A 114 6.13 -3.54 5.58
C ASN A 114 5.56 -4.06 6.91
N MET A 115 5.02 -5.26 6.89
CA MET A 115 4.42 -5.87 8.07
C MET A 115 5.47 -6.08 9.18
N LEU A 116 6.63 -6.64 8.87
CA LEU A 116 7.68 -6.93 9.84
C LEU A 116 8.30 -5.65 10.41
N PHE A 117 8.63 -4.66 9.58
CA PHE A 117 9.20 -3.40 10.06
C PHE A 117 8.20 -2.63 10.91
N GLY A 118 6.93 -2.49 10.49
CA GLY A 118 5.91 -1.82 11.28
C GLY A 118 5.66 -2.51 12.62
N PHE A 119 5.57 -3.84 12.60
CA PHE A 119 5.42 -4.63 13.80
C PHE A 119 6.63 -4.51 14.75
N THR A 120 7.84 -4.72 14.25
CA THR A 120 9.06 -4.71 15.10
C THR A 120 9.34 -3.31 15.62
N THR A 121 9.17 -2.26 14.83
CA THR A 121 9.39 -0.88 15.25
C THR A 121 8.46 -0.53 16.42
N SER A 122 7.18 -0.83 16.31
CA SER A 122 6.22 -0.54 17.37
C SER A 122 6.38 -1.44 18.58
N ARG A 123 6.65 -2.73 18.36
CA ARG A 123 6.79 -3.73 19.45
C ARG A 123 8.02 -3.50 20.32
N PHE A 124 9.13 -3.11 19.72
CA PHE A 124 10.41 -2.93 20.41
C PHE A 124 10.76 -1.46 20.68
N GLY A 125 9.94 -0.53 20.23
CA GLY A 125 10.17 0.90 20.46
C GLY A 125 11.37 1.47 19.72
N VAL A 126 11.58 1.04 18.45
CA VAL A 126 12.66 1.55 17.62
C VAL A 126 12.40 3.03 17.28
N PHE A 127 13.45 3.80 17.01
CA PHE A 127 13.40 5.25 16.75
C PHE A 127 12.90 6.11 17.91
N GLY A 128 13.03 5.62 19.16
CA GLY A 128 12.69 6.37 20.37
C GLY A 128 11.20 6.44 20.69
N ILE A 129 10.35 5.65 20.02
CA ILE A 129 8.95 5.52 20.39
C ILE A 129 8.79 4.51 21.56
N PRO A 130 7.78 4.66 22.42
CA PRO A 130 7.56 3.71 23.50
C PRO A 130 7.12 2.35 22.97
N PRO A 131 7.68 1.23 23.48
CA PRO A 131 7.30 -0.10 23.03
C PRO A 131 5.84 -0.41 23.41
N LYS A 132 5.06 -0.89 22.44
CA LYS A 132 3.68 -1.35 22.68
C LYS A 132 3.64 -2.87 22.78
N ILE A 133 3.25 -3.38 23.96
CA ILE A 133 3.19 -4.81 24.25
C ILE A 133 1.72 -5.24 24.26
N PRO A 134 1.27 -6.14 23.36
CA PRO A 134 -0.07 -6.71 23.40
C PRO A 134 -0.30 -7.49 24.70
N SER A 135 -1.55 -7.59 25.17
CA SER A 135 -1.89 -8.31 26.40
C SER A 135 -1.50 -9.79 26.35
N LYS A 136 -1.57 -10.40 25.16
CA LYS A 136 -1.18 -11.81 24.93
C LYS A 136 -0.09 -11.90 23.85
N PRO A 137 1.19 -11.65 24.19
CA PRO A 137 2.27 -11.53 23.20
C PRO A 137 2.46 -12.78 22.34
N ILE A 138 2.32 -13.98 22.93
CA ILE A 138 2.48 -15.26 22.21
C ILE A 138 1.44 -15.39 21.11
N MET A 139 0.17 -15.08 21.37
CA MET A 139 -0.89 -15.11 20.34
C MET A 139 -0.59 -14.13 19.21
N ASN A 140 -0.12 -12.94 19.53
CA ASN A 140 0.25 -11.92 18.57
C ASN A 140 1.40 -12.40 17.67
N TYR A 141 2.47 -12.97 18.22
CA TYR A 141 3.59 -13.52 17.45
C TYR A 141 3.15 -14.67 16.52
N VAL A 142 2.31 -15.57 17.03
CA VAL A 142 1.75 -16.67 16.21
C VAL A 142 0.90 -16.09 15.06
N GLY A 143 0.07 -15.08 15.34
CA GLY A 143 -0.74 -14.39 14.33
C GLY A 143 0.12 -13.72 13.25
N VAL A 144 1.21 -13.04 13.62
CA VAL A 144 2.18 -12.45 12.68
C VAL A 144 2.85 -13.55 11.85
N GLY A 145 3.29 -14.66 12.48
CA GLY A 145 3.87 -15.81 11.78
C GLY A 145 2.94 -16.40 10.73
N ILE A 146 1.66 -16.58 11.07
CA ILE A 146 0.63 -17.06 10.13
C ILE A 146 0.43 -16.06 8.99
N ALA A 147 0.44 -14.76 9.26
CA ALA A 147 0.33 -13.73 8.23
C ALA A 147 1.50 -13.78 7.24
N VAL A 148 2.74 -13.98 7.71
CA VAL A 148 3.91 -14.20 6.84
C VAL A 148 3.75 -15.45 5.99
N ILE A 149 3.43 -16.59 6.61
CA ILE A 149 3.23 -17.88 5.89
C ILE A 149 2.16 -17.71 4.80
N ARG A 150 1.07 -17.04 5.13
CA ARG A 150 -0.01 -16.76 4.17
C ARG A 150 0.46 -15.93 2.98
N LEU A 151 1.23 -14.85 3.21
CA LEU A 151 1.75 -14.02 2.11
C LEU A 151 2.64 -14.83 1.17
N VAL A 152 3.50 -15.69 1.72
CA VAL A 152 4.34 -16.61 0.93
C VAL A 152 3.49 -17.61 0.16
N ALA A 153 2.53 -18.26 0.82
CA ALA A 153 1.64 -19.24 0.20
C ALA A 153 0.80 -18.63 -0.93
N GLN A 154 0.25 -17.43 -0.73
CA GLN A 154 -0.52 -16.72 -1.76
C GLN A 154 0.33 -16.43 -3.01
N ASN A 155 1.59 -16.04 -2.84
CA ASN A 155 2.48 -15.76 -3.96
C ASN A 155 2.83 -17.06 -4.72
N THR A 156 3.12 -18.14 -3.99
CA THR A 156 3.41 -19.46 -4.58
C THR A 156 2.22 -19.98 -5.37
N LEU A 157 1.01 -19.91 -4.81
CA LEU A 157 -0.24 -20.30 -5.46
C LEU A 157 -0.52 -19.48 -6.72
N SER A 158 -0.33 -18.16 -6.66
CA SER A 158 -0.50 -17.25 -7.81
C SER A 158 0.45 -17.64 -8.95
N ARG A 159 1.70 -18.00 -8.64
CA ARG A 159 2.69 -18.45 -9.65
C ARG A 159 2.32 -19.82 -10.22
N MET A 160 1.96 -20.79 -9.38
CA MET A 160 1.52 -22.11 -9.85
C MET A 160 0.28 -22.00 -10.73
N PHE A 161 -0.66 -21.09 -10.39
CA PHE A 161 -1.85 -20.84 -11.19
C PHE A 161 -1.51 -20.22 -12.54
N SER A 162 -0.61 -19.24 -12.59
CA SER A 162 -0.14 -18.64 -13.85
C SER A 162 0.55 -19.66 -14.74
N ILE A 163 1.41 -20.51 -14.18
CA ILE A 163 2.07 -21.62 -14.92
C ILE A 163 1.05 -22.66 -15.40
N ALA A 164 0.10 -23.04 -14.55
CA ALA A 164 -0.96 -24.00 -14.92
C ALA A 164 -1.89 -23.44 -16.00
N LEU A 165 -2.20 -22.14 -15.96
CA LEU A 165 -2.98 -21.47 -16.99
C LEU A 165 -2.20 -21.40 -18.31
N TYR A 166 -0.91 -21.08 -18.26
CA TYR A 166 -0.03 -21.08 -19.45
C TYR A 166 0.12 -22.49 -20.04
N ALA A 167 0.21 -23.52 -19.21
CA ALA A 167 0.24 -24.92 -19.65
C ALA A 167 -1.12 -25.43 -20.17
N ALA A 168 -2.23 -24.85 -19.71
CA ALA A 168 -3.59 -25.21 -20.13
C ALA A 168 -4.01 -24.53 -21.45
N ILE A 169 -3.35 -23.43 -21.82
CA ILE A 169 -3.45 -22.81 -23.14
C ILE A 169 -2.54 -23.62 -24.09
N LYS A 170 -2.99 -24.83 -24.49
CA LYS A 170 -2.40 -25.51 -25.65
C LYS A 170 -2.75 -24.68 -26.87
N PRO A 171 -1.77 -24.24 -27.68
CA PRO A 171 -2.08 -23.71 -29.00
C PRO A 171 -2.74 -24.83 -29.78
N SER A 172 -3.91 -24.61 -30.35
CA SER A 172 -4.40 -25.41 -31.48
C SER A 172 -3.29 -25.41 -32.52
N ALA A 173 -2.77 -26.59 -32.80
CA ALA A 173 -1.73 -26.77 -33.78
C ALA A 173 -2.27 -26.40 -35.16
N ASP A 174 -1.95 -25.20 -35.64
CA ASP A 174 -1.84 -24.92 -37.05
C ASP A 174 -0.34 -24.82 -37.38
N LYS A 175 0.08 -25.84 -38.11
CA LYS A 175 1.39 -25.90 -38.74
C LYS A 175 1.53 -24.75 -39.70
N LYS A 176 2.43 -23.79 -39.44
CA LYS A 176 3.33 -23.22 -40.46
C LYS A 176 4.34 -22.27 -39.87
N SER A 177 5.54 -22.53 -40.34
CA SER A 177 6.76 -21.69 -40.37
C SER A 177 7.50 -21.46 -39.04
N ASP A 178 8.59 -22.21 -38.99
CA ASP A 178 9.81 -21.84 -38.23
C ASP A 178 10.22 -20.40 -38.60
N ASN A 179 10.71 -19.68 -37.58
CA ASN A 179 11.25 -18.33 -37.58
C ASN A 179 10.24 -17.22 -37.24
N GLU A 180 9.95 -17.11 -35.96
CA GLU A 180 9.73 -15.83 -35.30
C GLU A 180 10.13 -15.99 -33.83
N GLU A 181 11.35 -15.54 -33.56
CA GLU A 181 11.80 -15.22 -32.21
C GLU A 181 10.82 -14.26 -31.56
N ASP A 182 10.56 -14.55 -30.31
CA ASP A 182 9.77 -13.86 -29.32
C ASP A 182 9.97 -12.33 -29.35
N ASN A 183 9.21 -11.65 -30.17
CA ASN A 183 9.04 -10.21 -30.20
C ASN A 183 7.58 -9.88 -29.89
N SER A 184 7.16 -10.09 -28.64
CA SER A 184 6.08 -9.28 -28.10
C SER A 184 6.63 -7.90 -27.74
N GLU A 185 7.12 -7.20 -28.75
CA GLU A 185 7.29 -5.76 -28.72
C GLU A 185 5.89 -5.15 -28.57
N LEU A 186 5.60 -4.67 -27.37
CA LEU A 186 4.69 -3.56 -27.25
C LEU A 186 5.27 -2.44 -28.09
N ASP A 187 4.62 -2.19 -29.24
CA ASP A 187 4.90 -1.07 -30.13
C ASP A 187 4.89 0.23 -29.30
N VAL A 188 6.04 0.60 -28.79
CA VAL A 188 6.33 1.96 -28.35
C VAL A 188 6.82 2.71 -29.58
N GLU A 189 5.90 3.07 -30.45
CA GLU A 189 6.14 4.09 -31.46
C GLU A 189 6.53 5.39 -30.73
N GLY A 190 7.75 5.76 -30.88
CA GLY A 190 8.31 7.02 -30.41
C GLY A 190 9.61 6.87 -29.66
N GLU A 191 10.69 6.43 -30.33
CA GLU A 191 12.06 6.75 -29.93
C GLU A 191 12.22 8.28 -29.88
N ARG A 192 11.81 8.88 -28.76
CA ARG A 192 12.16 10.25 -28.46
C ARG A 192 13.55 10.25 -27.83
N LYS A 193 14.47 10.99 -28.45
CA LYS A 193 15.84 11.20 -28.02
C LYS A 193 15.86 11.49 -26.51
N CYS A 194 16.18 10.48 -25.71
CA CYS A 194 16.49 10.68 -24.29
C CYS A 194 17.79 11.46 -24.18
N CYS A 195 17.84 12.46 -23.28
CA CYS A 195 19.10 13.05 -22.90
C CYS A 195 20.06 11.94 -22.40
N PRO A 196 21.35 11.95 -22.81
CA PRO A 196 22.29 10.88 -22.51
C PRO A 196 22.56 10.65 -21.01
N CYS A 197 22.08 11.54 -20.14
CA CYS A 197 22.41 11.54 -18.70
C CYS A 197 21.40 10.83 -17.79
N ALA A 198 20.25 10.31 -18.28
CA ALA A 198 19.16 10.16 -17.33
C ALA A 198 18.42 8.84 -17.26
N CYS A 199 18.83 7.78 -17.89
CA CYS A 199 18.23 6.48 -17.60
C CYS A 199 19.22 5.38 -17.97
N VAL A 200 19.89 4.80 -16.98
CA VAL A 200 20.30 3.39 -17.11
C VAL A 200 19.02 2.60 -16.81
N PRO A 201 18.26 2.13 -17.80
CA PRO A 201 17.13 1.26 -17.54
C PRO A 201 17.69 0.04 -16.78
N ALA A 202 17.00 -0.38 -15.74
CA ALA A 202 17.38 -1.59 -14.98
C ALA A 202 17.63 -2.80 -15.90
N ARG A 203 17.06 -2.77 -17.11
CA ARG A 203 17.22 -3.77 -18.18
C ARG A 203 18.67 -3.96 -18.66
N HIS A 204 19.54 -2.95 -18.56
CA HIS A 204 20.94 -3.06 -18.99
C HIS A 204 21.89 -3.64 -17.94
N LEU A 205 21.41 -3.86 -16.72
CA LEU A 205 22.18 -4.50 -15.66
C LEU A 205 22.23 -6.03 -15.86
N PRO A 206 23.37 -6.69 -15.52
CA PRO A 206 23.44 -8.14 -15.49
C PRO A 206 22.28 -8.72 -14.65
N SER A 207 21.70 -9.83 -15.08
CA SER A 207 20.47 -10.39 -14.49
C SER A 207 20.58 -10.62 -12.98
N GLY A 208 21.74 -11.04 -12.47
CA GLY A 208 21.99 -11.22 -11.04
C GLY A 208 21.97 -9.90 -10.26
N VAL A 209 22.65 -8.85 -10.79
CA VAL A 209 22.69 -7.51 -10.17
C VAL A 209 21.31 -6.87 -10.17
N ARG A 210 20.61 -6.94 -11.29
CA ARG A 210 19.22 -6.44 -11.41
C ARG A 210 18.29 -7.08 -10.39
N ARG A 211 18.37 -8.42 -10.22
CA ARG A 211 17.56 -9.15 -9.26
C ARG A 211 17.90 -8.77 -7.82
N ALA A 212 19.19 -8.67 -7.47
CA ALA A 212 19.66 -8.24 -6.16
C ALA A 212 19.18 -6.82 -5.83
N LEU A 213 19.31 -5.89 -6.79
CA LEU A 213 18.82 -4.51 -6.67
C LEU A 213 17.30 -4.48 -6.42
N GLY A 214 16.53 -5.23 -7.21
CA GLY A 214 15.07 -5.30 -7.05
C GLY A 214 14.63 -5.83 -5.68
N ILE A 215 15.32 -6.84 -5.15
CA ILE A 215 15.06 -7.37 -3.79
C ILE A 215 15.40 -6.32 -2.74
N PHE A 216 16.56 -5.68 -2.84
CA PHE A 216 17.00 -4.63 -1.91
C PHE A 216 16.00 -3.47 -1.90
N LEU A 217 15.60 -2.96 -3.07
CA LEU A 217 14.61 -1.88 -3.19
C LEU A 217 13.24 -2.28 -2.65
N ALA A 218 12.82 -3.53 -2.82
CA ALA A 218 11.56 -4.04 -2.28
C ALA A 218 11.58 -4.08 -0.74
N ILE A 219 12.70 -4.48 -0.13
CA ILE A 219 12.89 -4.44 1.33
C ILE A 219 12.89 -2.99 1.81
N ALA A 220 13.61 -2.09 1.13
CA ALA A 220 13.65 -0.67 1.47
C ALA A 220 12.26 -0.02 1.37
N ALA A 221 11.52 -0.24 0.28
CA ALA A 221 10.15 0.24 0.13
C ALA A 221 9.24 -0.26 1.24
N GLY A 222 9.30 -1.56 1.57
CA GLY A 222 8.56 -2.14 2.68
C GLY A 222 8.93 -1.53 4.04
N SER A 223 10.21 -1.24 4.29
CA SER A 223 10.64 -0.57 5.52
C SER A 223 10.08 0.85 5.61
N PHE A 224 10.04 1.59 4.50
CA PHE A 224 9.44 2.93 4.46
C PHE A 224 7.94 2.88 4.75
N TYR A 225 7.21 1.94 4.16
CA TYR A 225 5.79 1.74 4.45
C TYR A 225 5.54 1.38 5.92
N GLY A 226 6.33 0.45 6.48
CA GLY A 226 6.21 0.01 7.87
C GLY A 226 6.48 1.12 8.89
N ASN A 227 7.30 2.10 8.53
CA ASN A 227 7.66 3.21 9.42
C ASN A 227 6.88 4.51 9.15
N THR A 228 5.85 4.48 8.29
CA THR A 228 5.02 5.66 7.97
C THR A 228 4.38 6.30 9.20
N PHE A 229 3.99 5.52 10.21
CA PHE A 229 3.36 6.02 11.42
C PHE A 229 4.35 6.46 12.51
N VAL A 230 5.62 6.10 12.41
CA VAL A 230 6.64 6.40 13.44
C VAL A 230 6.71 7.88 13.80
N PRO A 231 6.75 8.84 12.83
CA PRO A 231 6.76 10.26 13.19
C PRO A 231 5.52 10.69 13.98
N THR A 232 4.35 10.16 13.65
CA THR A 232 3.11 10.45 14.38
C THR A 232 3.16 9.91 15.81
N ILE A 233 3.58 8.66 16.01
CA ILE A 233 3.68 8.05 17.34
C ILE A 233 4.74 8.75 18.18
N TYR A 234 5.85 9.15 17.56
CA TYR A 234 6.87 9.93 18.23
C TYR A 234 6.31 11.24 18.77
N ILE A 235 5.53 11.99 17.97
CA ILE A 235 4.87 13.22 18.41
C ILE A 235 3.92 12.91 19.57
N GLN A 236 3.05 11.91 19.44
CA GLN A 236 2.07 11.53 20.47
C GLN A 236 2.72 11.16 21.80
N SER A 237 3.93 10.59 21.76
CA SER A 237 4.62 10.10 22.96
C SER A 237 5.60 11.10 23.57
N MET A 238 6.24 11.93 22.73
CA MET A 238 7.35 12.80 23.18
C MET A 238 6.98 14.27 23.30
N VAL A 239 5.95 14.73 22.57
CA VAL A 239 5.52 16.13 22.62
C VAL A 239 4.45 16.27 23.71
N LYS A 240 4.73 17.09 24.75
CA LYS A 240 3.75 17.36 25.80
C LYS A 240 2.52 18.04 25.25
N GLY A 241 1.34 17.51 25.55
CA GLY A 241 0.07 18.06 25.09
C GLY A 241 -0.31 17.69 23.65
N ALA A 242 0.51 16.88 22.95
CA ALA A 242 0.16 16.42 21.60
C ALA A 242 -1.13 15.59 21.62
N SER A 243 -1.93 15.78 20.56
CA SER A 243 -3.19 15.07 20.41
C SER A 243 -2.96 13.55 20.33
N GLN A 244 -3.79 12.79 21.06
CA GLN A 244 -3.83 11.34 20.97
C GLN A 244 -4.81 10.85 19.87
N ALA A 245 -5.54 11.77 19.23
CA ALA A 245 -6.46 11.44 18.15
C ALA A 245 -5.71 11.25 16.83
N GLY A 246 -5.81 10.07 16.21
CA GLY A 246 -5.13 9.76 14.97
C GLY A 246 -5.50 10.67 13.81
N LEU A 247 -6.74 11.16 13.76
CA LEU A 247 -7.23 12.06 12.71
C LEU A 247 -6.50 13.40 12.63
N ASP A 248 -5.96 13.91 13.73
CA ASP A 248 -5.25 15.20 13.76
C ASP A 248 -3.93 15.17 12.96
N TYR A 249 -3.40 13.99 12.69
CA TYR A 249 -2.16 13.80 11.95
C TYR A 249 -2.36 13.49 10.47
N VAL A 250 -3.59 13.19 10.05
CA VAL A 250 -3.92 12.76 8.67
C VAL A 250 -3.55 13.84 7.66
N PHE A 251 -3.97 15.08 7.90
CA PHE A 251 -3.71 16.17 6.97
C PHE A 251 -2.21 16.43 6.79
N ALA A 252 -1.45 16.53 7.87
CA ALA A 252 -0.01 16.75 7.81
C ALA A 252 0.70 15.58 7.08
N ASN A 253 0.33 14.34 7.37
CA ASN A 253 0.87 13.16 6.69
C ASN A 253 0.58 13.21 5.18
N PHE A 254 -0.65 13.53 4.77
CA PHE A 254 -1.05 13.59 3.36
C PHE A 254 -0.42 14.76 2.60
N VAL A 255 -0.20 15.90 3.26
CA VAL A 255 0.64 16.98 2.72
C VAL A 255 2.05 16.46 2.45
N GLY A 256 2.63 15.69 3.37
CA GLY A 256 3.94 15.05 3.19
C GLY A 256 3.98 14.09 1.99
N ILE A 257 2.94 13.26 1.83
CA ILE A 257 2.78 12.38 0.65
C ILE A 257 2.78 13.20 -0.64
N TRP A 258 1.95 14.23 -0.70
CA TRP A 258 1.77 15.03 -1.91
C TRP A 258 3.02 15.84 -2.27
N LEU A 259 3.66 16.48 -1.29
CA LEU A 259 4.89 17.25 -1.52
C LEU A 259 6.03 16.36 -1.99
N ALA A 260 6.26 15.21 -1.34
CA ALA A 260 7.30 14.27 -1.76
C ALA A 260 7.00 13.70 -3.15
N SER A 261 5.76 13.31 -3.43
CA SER A 261 5.35 12.83 -4.76
C SER A 261 5.50 13.91 -5.83
N THR A 262 5.20 15.18 -5.51
CA THR A 262 5.38 16.31 -6.43
C THR A 262 6.87 16.55 -6.71
N ALA A 263 7.72 16.51 -5.69
CA ALA A 263 9.16 16.64 -5.87
C ALA A 263 9.72 15.50 -6.77
N ILE A 264 9.30 14.26 -6.52
CA ILE A 264 9.68 13.10 -7.35
C ILE A 264 9.20 13.29 -8.79
N PHE A 265 7.95 13.74 -8.99
CA PHE A 265 7.40 13.96 -10.32
C PHE A 265 8.12 15.10 -11.08
N VAL A 266 8.48 16.18 -10.39
CA VAL A 266 9.27 17.27 -10.98
C VAL A 266 10.66 16.78 -11.41
N VAL A 267 11.36 16.02 -10.55
CA VAL A 267 12.65 15.42 -10.90
C VAL A 267 12.48 14.49 -12.11
N TYR A 268 11.46 13.64 -12.12
CA TYR A 268 11.16 12.77 -13.25
C TYR A 268 10.90 13.56 -14.54
N ALA A 269 10.12 14.64 -14.49
CA ALA A 269 9.85 15.49 -15.66
C ALA A 269 11.12 16.13 -16.19
N LEU A 270 12.02 16.63 -15.32
CA LEU A 270 13.32 17.17 -15.70
C LEU A 270 14.20 16.11 -16.38
N LEU A 271 14.27 14.91 -15.80
CA LEU A 271 15.03 13.79 -16.36
C LEU A 271 14.50 13.33 -17.71
N LYS A 272 13.21 13.48 -17.97
CA LYS A 272 12.56 13.21 -19.27
C LYS A 272 12.55 14.42 -20.21
N CYS A 273 13.43 15.40 -19.98
CA CYS A 273 13.52 16.61 -20.81
C CYS A 273 12.18 17.35 -20.97
N ASN A 274 11.43 17.46 -19.88
CA ASN A 274 10.08 18.05 -19.82
C ASN A 274 9.02 17.36 -20.70
N GLN A 275 9.20 16.04 -20.92
CA GLN A 275 8.26 15.19 -21.63
C GLN A 275 7.91 13.96 -20.78
N PRO A 276 7.39 14.13 -19.55
CA PRO A 276 7.00 13.02 -18.70
C PRO A 276 5.82 12.28 -19.34
N TRP A 277 5.76 10.98 -19.12
CA TRP A 277 4.55 10.25 -19.42
C TRP A 277 3.46 10.63 -18.40
N PHE A 278 2.26 10.90 -18.88
CA PHE A 278 1.13 11.28 -18.05
C PHE A 278 -0.12 10.51 -18.47
N PRO A 279 -0.97 10.05 -17.54
CA PRO A 279 -2.20 9.32 -17.88
C PRO A 279 -3.12 10.11 -18.82
N SER A 280 -3.85 9.40 -19.68
CA SER A 280 -4.82 10.01 -20.58
C SER A 280 -5.90 10.78 -19.79
N LYS A 281 -6.54 11.76 -20.42
CA LYS A 281 -7.62 12.55 -19.80
C LYS A 281 -8.71 11.67 -19.17
N GLN A 282 -9.01 10.53 -19.81
CA GLN A 282 -10.00 9.57 -19.33
C GLN A 282 -9.54 8.82 -18.07
N ALA A 283 -8.23 8.66 -17.87
CA ALA A 283 -7.63 7.99 -16.73
C ALA A 283 -7.38 8.91 -15.51
N MET A 284 -7.47 10.26 -15.71
CA MET A 284 -7.20 11.21 -14.63
C MET A 284 -8.19 11.09 -13.47
N ILE A 285 -9.50 11.09 -13.75
CA ILE A 285 -10.55 10.94 -12.73
C ILE A 285 -10.44 9.58 -12.03
N PRO A 286 -10.31 8.44 -12.72
CA PRO A 286 -10.03 7.15 -12.08
C PRO A 286 -8.79 7.16 -11.18
N SER A 287 -7.72 7.86 -11.57
CA SER A 287 -6.50 7.99 -10.76
C SER A 287 -6.74 8.77 -9.47
N LEU A 288 -7.47 9.90 -9.55
CA LEU A 288 -7.88 10.67 -8.38
C LEU A 288 -8.79 9.84 -7.45
N LEU A 289 -9.76 9.10 -8.00
CA LEU A 289 -10.64 8.23 -7.22
C LEU A 289 -9.85 7.12 -6.51
N SER A 290 -8.84 6.55 -7.17
CA SER A 290 -7.91 5.61 -6.53
C SER A 290 -7.23 6.24 -5.32
N GLY A 291 -6.78 7.49 -5.44
CA GLY A 291 -6.20 8.26 -4.35
C GLY A 291 -7.19 8.56 -3.23
N ILE A 292 -8.42 8.93 -3.55
CA ILE A 292 -9.47 9.18 -2.56
C ILE A 292 -9.76 7.90 -1.76
N LEU A 293 -9.93 6.76 -2.41
CA LEU A 293 -10.14 5.47 -1.73
C LEU A 293 -8.94 5.13 -0.83
N TRP A 294 -7.72 5.33 -1.31
CA TRP A 294 -6.51 5.11 -0.53
C TRP A 294 -6.44 6.06 0.68
N GLY A 295 -6.77 7.35 0.49
CA GLY A 295 -6.79 8.35 1.56
C GLY A 295 -7.81 8.01 2.65
N LEU A 296 -9.02 7.56 2.27
CA LEU A 296 -10.04 7.09 3.22
C LEU A 296 -9.55 5.87 4.01
N ALA A 297 -8.93 4.91 3.33
CA ALA A 297 -8.34 3.75 3.97
C ALA A 297 -7.26 4.13 4.98
N GLN A 298 -6.33 4.99 4.59
CA GLN A 298 -5.24 5.45 5.45
C GLN A 298 -5.76 6.27 6.65
N SER A 299 -6.74 7.15 6.44
CA SER A 299 -7.39 7.90 7.54
C SER A 299 -8.02 6.95 8.56
N SER A 300 -8.71 5.91 8.07
CA SER A 300 -9.26 4.85 8.92
C SER A 300 -8.16 4.07 9.65
N TRP A 301 -7.01 3.85 9.03
CA TRP A 301 -5.88 3.20 9.68
C TRP A 301 -5.29 4.05 10.81
N PHE A 302 -5.24 5.38 10.67
CA PHE A 302 -4.86 6.27 11.76
C PHE A 302 -5.79 6.13 12.97
N ILE A 303 -7.12 6.04 12.75
CA ILE A 303 -8.09 5.77 13.83
C ILE A 303 -7.82 4.41 14.48
N ALA A 304 -7.67 3.37 13.66
CA ALA A 304 -7.41 2.02 14.15
C ALA A 304 -6.13 1.93 14.99
N ASN A 305 -5.05 2.58 14.55
CA ASN A 305 -3.78 2.61 15.29
C ASN A 305 -3.90 3.34 16.63
N ALA A 306 -4.66 4.43 16.68
CA ALA A 306 -4.90 5.15 17.93
C ALA A 306 -5.70 4.29 18.93
N ALA A 307 -6.70 3.54 18.43
CA ALA A 307 -7.62 2.75 19.27
C ALA A 307 -7.05 1.38 19.70
N LEU A 308 -6.32 0.68 18.81
CA LEU A 308 -5.90 -0.72 19.02
C LEU A 308 -4.38 -0.89 19.09
N GLY A 309 -3.62 0.10 18.63
CA GLY A 309 -2.17 0.03 18.55
C GLY A 309 -1.65 -0.72 17.32
N GLU A 310 -0.44 -0.35 16.90
CA GLU A 310 0.19 -0.87 15.70
C GLU A 310 0.49 -2.38 15.70
N PRO A 311 0.93 -3.01 16.80
CA PRO A 311 1.23 -4.45 16.80
C PRO A 311 0.03 -5.32 16.42
N ILE A 312 -1.19 -4.80 16.57
CA ILE A 312 -2.44 -5.48 16.20
C ILE A 312 -2.88 -5.06 14.81
N THR A 313 -2.85 -3.76 14.52
CA THR A 313 -3.40 -3.21 13.27
C THR A 313 -2.54 -3.57 12.07
N PHE A 314 -1.20 -3.53 12.16
CA PHE A 314 -0.32 -3.82 11.02
C PHE A 314 -0.54 -5.19 10.40
N PRO A 315 -0.51 -6.31 11.15
CA PRO A 315 -0.75 -7.62 10.55
C PRO A 315 -2.13 -7.76 9.91
N ILE A 316 -3.14 -7.10 10.46
CA ILE A 316 -4.52 -7.18 9.98
C ILE A 316 -4.69 -6.31 8.73
N VAL A 317 -4.29 -5.04 8.78
CA VAL A 317 -4.47 -4.09 7.67
C VAL A 317 -3.61 -4.43 6.46
N THR A 318 -2.44 -5.04 6.64
CA THR A 318 -1.62 -5.50 5.52
C THR A 318 -2.15 -6.77 4.85
N THR A 319 -3.03 -7.52 5.52
CA THR A 319 -3.55 -8.79 5.00
C THR A 319 -5.00 -8.72 4.52
N CYS A 320 -5.90 -8.02 5.23
CA CYS A 320 -7.33 -7.93 4.91
C CYS A 320 -7.64 -7.37 3.51
N PRO A 321 -6.97 -6.31 3.02
CA PRO A 321 -7.26 -5.75 1.69
C PRO A 321 -7.11 -6.77 0.57
N ALA A 322 -6.15 -7.68 0.69
CA ALA A 322 -5.96 -8.73 -0.30
C ALA A 322 -7.12 -9.73 -0.35
N LEU A 323 -7.80 -9.99 0.78
CA LEU A 323 -9.04 -10.78 0.80
C LEU A 323 -10.15 -10.07 0.03
N ILE A 324 -10.35 -8.78 0.30
CA ILE A 324 -11.36 -7.96 -0.39
C ILE A 324 -11.07 -7.89 -1.88
N ALA A 325 -9.83 -7.57 -2.27
CA ALA A 325 -9.42 -7.54 -3.68
C ALA A 325 -9.66 -8.89 -4.39
N THR A 326 -9.39 -10.00 -3.71
CA THR A 326 -9.63 -11.35 -4.23
C THR A 326 -11.12 -11.63 -4.38
N LEU A 327 -11.95 -11.28 -3.40
CA LEU A 327 -13.42 -11.42 -3.48
C LEU A 327 -13.99 -10.61 -4.65
N VAL A 328 -13.54 -9.37 -4.82
CA VAL A 328 -13.92 -8.52 -5.95
C VAL A 328 -13.48 -9.14 -7.28
N GLY A 329 -12.25 -9.66 -7.36
CA GLY A 329 -11.73 -10.37 -8.54
C GLY A 329 -12.58 -11.58 -8.93
N VAL A 330 -13.02 -12.36 -7.94
CA VAL A 330 -13.88 -13.54 -8.15
C VAL A 330 -15.30 -13.16 -8.53
N VAL A 331 -15.93 -12.25 -7.77
CA VAL A 331 -17.37 -11.97 -7.90
C VAL A 331 -17.66 -11.03 -9.07
N ILE A 332 -16.89 -9.92 -9.17
CA ILE A 332 -17.14 -8.88 -10.17
C ILE A 332 -16.43 -9.22 -11.48
N PHE A 333 -15.16 -9.57 -11.43
CA PHE A 333 -14.36 -9.81 -12.63
C PHE A 333 -14.37 -11.28 -13.10
N LYS A 334 -14.90 -12.21 -12.29
CA LYS A 334 -14.97 -13.65 -12.60
C LYS A 334 -13.61 -14.24 -13.03
N GLU A 335 -12.53 -13.78 -12.42
CA GLU A 335 -11.15 -14.12 -12.77
C GLU A 335 -10.80 -15.58 -12.45
N ILE A 336 -11.47 -16.18 -11.43
CA ILE A 336 -11.19 -17.53 -10.98
C ILE A 336 -12.24 -18.49 -11.54
N LYS A 337 -11.79 -19.46 -12.33
CA LYS A 337 -12.61 -20.52 -12.91
C LYS A 337 -12.09 -21.88 -12.43
N GLY A 338 -13.02 -22.83 -12.20
CA GLY A 338 -12.71 -24.21 -11.85
C GLY A 338 -12.76 -24.51 -10.35
N LYS A 339 -13.33 -25.68 -9.99
CA LYS A 339 -13.56 -26.13 -8.61
C LYS A 339 -12.28 -26.19 -7.77
N ARG A 340 -11.17 -26.68 -8.34
CA ARG A 340 -9.87 -26.78 -7.66
C ARG A 340 -9.36 -25.42 -7.20
N ASN A 341 -9.44 -24.41 -8.08
CA ASN A 341 -8.96 -23.07 -7.78
C ASN A 341 -9.82 -22.40 -6.70
N PHE A 342 -11.13 -22.67 -6.71
CA PHE A 342 -12.04 -22.16 -5.68
C PHE A 342 -11.75 -22.79 -4.31
N ILE A 343 -11.45 -24.09 -4.24
CA ILE A 343 -11.05 -24.77 -2.99
C ILE A 343 -9.75 -24.18 -2.44
N ILE A 344 -8.74 -23.99 -3.29
CA ILE A 344 -7.46 -23.40 -2.91
C ILE A 344 -7.66 -21.96 -2.35
N LEU A 345 -8.49 -21.18 -3.03
CA LEU A 345 -8.85 -19.85 -2.56
C LEU A 345 -9.53 -19.88 -1.20
N LEU A 346 -10.50 -20.77 -1.02
CA LEU A 346 -11.22 -20.94 0.25
C LEU A 346 -10.25 -21.27 1.40
N VAL A 347 -9.33 -22.21 1.17
CA VAL A 347 -8.28 -22.55 2.16
C VAL A 347 -7.41 -21.34 2.50
N ALA A 348 -6.96 -20.58 1.49
CA ALA A 348 -6.15 -19.37 1.71
C ALA A 348 -6.93 -18.30 2.51
N MET A 349 -8.23 -18.16 2.25
CA MET A 349 -9.11 -17.26 3.02
C MET A 349 -9.26 -17.72 4.47
N CYS A 350 -9.46 -19.01 4.70
CA CYS A 350 -9.56 -19.56 6.06
C CYS A 350 -8.27 -19.33 6.86
N VAL A 351 -7.09 -19.59 6.27
CA VAL A 351 -5.79 -19.33 6.91
C VAL A 351 -5.63 -17.84 7.25
N THR A 352 -6.06 -16.95 6.35
CA THR A 352 -6.00 -15.50 6.58
C THR A 352 -6.89 -15.08 7.75
N ILE A 353 -8.14 -15.55 7.76
CA ILE A 353 -9.10 -15.24 8.83
C ILE A 353 -8.57 -15.75 10.17
N THR A 354 -7.98 -16.95 10.22
CA THR A 354 -7.36 -17.49 11.43
C THR A 354 -6.24 -16.57 11.95
N GLY A 355 -5.35 -16.11 11.08
CA GLY A 355 -4.28 -15.16 11.47
C GLY A 355 -4.82 -13.83 11.99
N ILE A 356 -5.86 -13.29 11.36
CA ILE A 356 -6.56 -12.06 11.79
C ILE A 356 -7.17 -12.27 13.17
N LEU A 357 -7.89 -13.37 13.40
CA LEU A 357 -8.53 -13.67 14.68
C LEU A 357 -7.50 -13.81 15.80
N LEU A 358 -6.38 -14.51 15.56
CA LEU A 358 -5.31 -14.63 16.56
C LEU A 358 -4.72 -13.27 16.95
N ASN A 359 -4.50 -12.37 15.98
CA ASN A 359 -4.08 -11.01 16.28
C ASN A 359 -5.17 -10.21 17.02
N ALA A 360 -6.44 -10.38 16.64
CA ALA A 360 -7.56 -9.73 17.29
C ALA A 360 -7.70 -10.16 18.77
N PHE A 361 -7.59 -11.45 19.06
CA PHE A 361 -7.67 -12.00 20.43
C PHE A 361 -6.39 -11.80 21.26
N SER A 362 -5.36 -11.19 20.71
CA SER A 362 -4.13 -10.80 21.42
C SER A 362 -4.24 -9.48 22.19
N LEU A 363 -5.35 -8.77 22.03
CA LEU A 363 -5.70 -7.54 22.75
C LEU A 363 -5.70 -7.70 24.28
#